data_a40b7ca5926f0c8a58d8197974715932
#
_entry.id   a40b7ca5926f0c8a58d8197974715932
#
_cell.length_a   1.000
_cell.length_b   1.000
_cell.length_c   1.000
_cell.angle_alpha   90.00
_cell.angle_beta   90.00
_cell.angle_gamma   90.00
#
_symmetry.space_group_name_H-M   'P 1'
#
loop_
_entity.id
_entity.type
_entity.pdbx_description
1 polymer ?
#
loop_
_entity_poly.entity_id
_entity_poly.type
_entity_poly.pdbx_seq_one_letter_code
_entity_poly.pdbx_strand_id
1 'polypeptide(L)'
;AVAQLRQMWPQVPVYLSRKDQYDAGTYAAELFPAIPGAVDYGEGDKIAVGNLTVEVLSTPGHSEGGRTLRCGDVLFCGDTLFAGSCGRTDFVGGSMTTLMDSLARLGRLTGNYRVLPGHMEPSDLDTERRTNPYLIQAMRK
;
A
#
# COMPACT_ATOMS: atom_id res chain seq x y z
N ALA A 1 -10.82 1.29 -13.91
CA ALA A 1 -11.44 2.17 -12.88
C ALA A 1 -10.89 3.61 -12.93
N VAL A 2 -9.55 3.83 -12.83
CA VAL A 2 -8.95 5.19 -12.73
C VAL A 2 -9.35 6.08 -13.93
N ALA A 3 -9.27 5.58 -15.18
CA ALA A 3 -9.64 6.34 -16.37
C ALA A 3 -11.10 6.82 -16.32
N GLN A 4 -12.01 5.96 -15.88
CA GLN A 4 -13.43 6.29 -15.73
C GLN A 4 -13.65 7.34 -14.63
N LEU A 5 -12.98 7.19 -13.48
CA LEU A 5 -13.06 8.17 -12.39
C LEU A 5 -12.54 9.54 -12.83
N ARG A 6 -11.46 9.58 -13.61
CA ARG A 6 -10.91 10.84 -14.15
C ARG A 6 -11.84 11.51 -15.18
N GLN A 7 -12.62 10.73 -15.92
CA GLN A 7 -13.66 11.30 -16.79
C GLN A 7 -14.79 11.93 -15.99
N MET A 8 -15.19 11.31 -14.88
CA MET A 8 -16.27 11.81 -14.02
C MET A 8 -15.82 13.01 -13.17
N TRP A 9 -14.60 12.98 -12.70
CA TRP A 9 -14.02 14.01 -11.81
C TRP A 9 -12.62 14.43 -12.27
N PRO A 10 -12.50 15.18 -13.38
CA PRO A 10 -11.20 15.53 -13.97
C PRO A 10 -10.32 16.41 -13.07
N GLN A 11 -10.92 17.10 -12.10
CA GLN A 11 -10.22 17.96 -11.14
C GLN A 11 -9.63 17.21 -9.95
N VAL A 12 -10.03 15.94 -9.72
CA VAL A 12 -9.53 15.16 -8.58
C VAL A 12 -8.13 14.62 -8.90
N PRO A 13 -7.10 14.93 -8.08
CA PRO A 13 -5.77 14.41 -8.30
C PRO A 13 -5.70 12.90 -8.09
N VAL A 14 -4.87 12.24 -8.88
CA VAL A 14 -4.55 10.81 -8.74
C VAL A 14 -3.14 10.70 -8.22
N TYR A 15 -2.95 10.01 -7.11
CA TYR A 15 -1.64 9.76 -6.52
C TYR A 15 -1.17 8.35 -6.88
N LEU A 16 0.06 8.26 -7.38
CA LEU A 16 0.70 7.00 -7.72
C LEU A 16 2.21 7.15 -7.55
N SER A 17 2.84 6.22 -6.86
CA SER A 17 4.29 6.24 -6.74
C SER A 17 4.96 6.17 -8.11
N ARG A 18 5.92 7.04 -8.35
CA ARG A 18 6.73 7.03 -9.58
C ARG A 18 7.45 5.69 -9.77
N LYS A 19 7.77 4.99 -8.69
CA LYS A 19 8.40 3.67 -8.72
C LYS A 19 7.51 2.56 -9.29
N ASP A 20 6.19 2.77 -9.32
CA ASP A 20 5.21 1.84 -9.90
C ASP A 20 4.73 2.28 -11.29
N GLN A 21 5.41 3.25 -11.90
CA GLN A 21 5.15 3.68 -13.27
C GLN A 21 6.27 3.17 -14.19
N TYR A 22 5.91 2.35 -15.15
CA TYR A 22 6.85 1.69 -16.07
C TYR A 22 6.74 2.27 -17.48
N ASP A 23 7.86 2.24 -18.21
CA ASP A 23 7.92 2.72 -19.58
C ASP A 23 7.00 1.90 -20.50
N ALA A 24 6.28 2.59 -21.39
CA ALA A 24 5.40 1.97 -22.35
C ALA A 24 6.14 0.94 -23.22
N GLY A 25 5.48 -0.18 -23.49
CA GLY A 25 6.05 -1.29 -24.25
C GLY A 25 6.86 -2.28 -23.42
N THR A 26 6.98 -2.10 -22.11
CA THR A 26 7.55 -3.12 -21.22
C THR A 26 6.47 -4.07 -20.70
N TYR A 27 6.83 -5.31 -20.38
CA TYR A 27 5.91 -6.27 -19.74
C TYR A 27 5.36 -5.73 -18.41
N ALA A 28 6.17 -4.97 -17.67
CA ALA A 28 5.72 -4.33 -16.45
C ALA A 28 4.61 -3.31 -16.70
N ALA A 29 4.68 -2.52 -17.78
CA ALA A 29 3.64 -1.56 -18.14
C ALA A 29 2.34 -2.23 -18.62
N GLU A 30 2.38 -3.46 -19.13
CA GLU A 30 1.18 -4.23 -19.45
C GLU A 30 0.40 -4.60 -18.18
N LEU A 31 1.11 -4.94 -17.10
CA LEU A 31 0.52 -5.28 -15.80
C LEU A 31 0.14 -4.04 -15.00
N PHE A 32 0.97 -3.00 -15.07
CA PHE A 32 0.87 -1.77 -14.30
C PHE A 32 0.91 -0.56 -15.25
N PRO A 33 -0.18 -0.29 -15.98
CA PRO A 33 -0.20 0.80 -16.95
C PRO A 33 0.03 2.15 -16.26
N ALA A 34 0.90 2.97 -16.85
CA ALA A 34 1.16 4.31 -16.37
C ALA A 34 -0.11 5.17 -16.37
N ILE A 35 -0.22 6.03 -15.37
CA ILE A 35 -1.31 7.02 -15.27
C ILE A 35 -0.72 8.41 -15.54
N PRO A 36 -0.87 8.95 -16.77
CA PRO A 36 -0.35 10.26 -17.10
C PRO A 36 -0.88 11.35 -16.16
N GLY A 37 0.01 12.22 -15.67
CA GLY A 37 -0.36 13.30 -14.75
C GLY A 37 -0.65 12.86 -13.32
N ALA A 38 -0.32 11.61 -12.95
CA ALA A 38 -0.37 11.19 -11.56
C ALA A 38 0.66 11.97 -10.72
N VAL A 39 0.25 12.33 -9.51
CA VAL A 39 1.10 13.01 -8.54
C VAL A 39 1.92 11.96 -7.80
N ASP A 40 3.25 12.11 -7.81
CA ASP A 40 4.12 11.26 -7.00
C ASP A 40 3.92 11.56 -5.50
N TYR A 41 4.00 10.54 -4.67
CA TYR A 41 3.84 10.67 -3.23
C TYR A 41 4.72 9.65 -2.51
N GLY A 42 5.12 9.94 -1.29
CA GLY A 42 6.04 9.10 -0.55
C GLY A 42 5.93 9.22 0.96
N GLU A 43 6.92 8.65 1.61
CA GLU A 43 7.03 8.60 3.06
C GLU A 43 6.80 9.95 3.72
N GLY A 44 5.85 9.98 4.67
CA GLY A 44 5.56 11.15 5.48
C GLY A 44 4.67 12.20 4.81
N ASP A 45 4.33 12.04 3.53
CA ASP A 45 3.40 12.94 2.87
C ASP A 45 2.04 12.92 3.55
N LYS A 46 1.40 14.09 3.60
CA LYS A 46 0.06 14.28 4.17
C LYS A 46 -0.87 14.83 3.10
N ILE A 47 -1.92 14.09 2.82
CA ILE A 47 -2.92 14.43 1.80
C ILE A 47 -4.22 14.79 2.51
N ALA A 48 -4.72 16.00 2.27
CA ALA A 48 -6.01 16.44 2.79
C ALA A 48 -7.15 15.88 1.94
N VAL A 49 -8.15 15.27 2.59
CA VAL A 49 -9.38 14.78 1.99
C VAL A 49 -10.56 15.34 2.81
N GLY A 50 -11.11 16.45 2.38
CA GLY A 50 -12.07 17.19 3.19
C GLY A 50 -11.43 17.66 4.51
N ASN A 51 -12.01 17.24 5.64
CA ASN A 51 -11.47 17.51 6.99
C ASN A 51 -10.57 16.37 7.52
N LEU A 52 -10.31 15.36 6.71
CA LEU A 52 -9.43 14.24 7.07
C LEU A 52 -8.01 14.49 6.54
N THR A 53 -7.04 13.91 7.23
CA THR A 53 -5.64 13.86 6.79
C THR A 53 -5.23 12.42 6.58
N VAL A 54 -4.78 12.11 5.37
CA VAL A 54 -4.20 10.82 5.01
C VAL A 54 -2.68 10.95 5.04
N GLU A 55 -2.04 10.17 5.88
CA GLU A 55 -0.57 10.10 5.96
C GLU A 55 -0.05 8.89 5.20
N VAL A 56 1.03 9.08 4.46
CA VAL A 56 1.64 8.07 3.60
C VAL A 56 2.78 7.38 4.35
N LEU A 57 2.70 6.06 4.43
CA LEU A 57 3.76 5.18 4.94
C LEU A 57 4.32 4.37 3.77
N SER A 58 5.63 4.40 3.55
CA SER A 58 6.26 3.53 2.55
C SER A 58 6.28 2.10 3.04
N THR A 59 5.65 1.22 2.27
CA THR A 59 5.58 -0.23 2.54
C THR A 59 5.88 -1.01 1.25
N PRO A 60 7.12 -0.90 0.72
CA PRO A 60 7.52 -1.63 -0.48
C PRO A 60 7.61 -3.13 -0.21
N GLY A 61 7.62 -3.92 -1.30
CA GLY A 61 7.84 -5.35 -1.26
C GLY A 61 6.89 -6.14 -2.16
N HIS A 62 5.61 -5.82 -2.23
CA HIS A 62 4.73 -6.27 -3.31
C HIS A 62 5.10 -5.57 -4.61
N SER A 63 5.30 -4.27 -4.54
CA SER A 63 5.94 -3.44 -5.57
C SER A 63 6.95 -2.49 -4.91
N GLU A 64 7.83 -1.87 -5.71
CA GLU A 64 8.76 -0.85 -5.19
C GLU A 64 8.04 0.40 -4.69
N GLY A 65 6.93 0.74 -5.31
CA GLY A 65 6.12 1.90 -4.97
C GLY A 65 5.06 1.64 -3.89
N GLY A 66 5.04 0.46 -3.28
CA GLY A 66 4.04 0.09 -2.27
C GLY A 66 3.89 1.12 -1.17
N ARG A 67 2.65 1.48 -0.85
CA ARG A 67 2.29 2.45 0.18
C ARG A 67 1.15 1.93 1.04
N THR A 68 1.22 2.20 2.32
CA THR A 68 0.09 2.11 3.24
C THR A 68 -0.37 3.52 3.59
N LEU A 69 -1.66 3.77 3.53
CA LEU A 69 -2.24 5.06 3.85
C LEU A 69 -2.89 4.98 5.24
N ARG A 70 -2.47 5.86 6.13
CA ARG A 70 -3.03 5.99 7.48
C ARG A 70 -3.99 7.16 7.54
N CYS A 71 -5.23 6.90 7.97
CA CYS A 71 -6.23 7.93 8.23
C CYS A 71 -6.90 7.65 9.58
N GLY A 72 -6.59 8.45 10.59
CA GLY A 72 -7.05 8.17 11.95
C GLY A 72 -6.59 6.80 12.45
N ASP A 73 -7.54 5.94 12.78
CA ASP A 73 -7.33 4.56 13.23
C ASP A 73 -7.45 3.51 12.11
N VAL A 74 -7.40 3.94 10.85
CA VAL A 74 -7.54 3.07 9.67
C VAL A 74 -6.23 3.04 8.88
N LEU A 75 -5.84 1.84 8.44
CA LEU A 75 -4.75 1.58 7.49
C LEU A 75 -5.32 1.01 6.19
N PHE A 76 -5.11 1.70 5.07
CA PHE A 76 -5.34 1.18 3.73
C PHE A 76 -4.04 0.57 3.24
N CYS A 77 -3.91 -0.74 3.36
CA CYS A 77 -2.62 -1.42 3.20
C CYS A 77 -2.29 -1.83 1.77
N GLY A 78 -3.22 -1.65 0.81
CA GLY A 78 -3.03 -2.21 -0.53
C GLY A 78 -2.66 -3.69 -0.45
N ASP A 79 -1.65 -4.10 -1.20
CA ASP A 79 -1.19 -5.48 -1.23
C ASP A 79 0.04 -5.72 -0.33
N THR A 80 0.02 -5.15 0.88
CA THR A 80 1.08 -5.35 1.89
C THR A 80 0.63 -6.34 2.97
N LEU A 81 -0.37 -5.98 3.78
CA LEU A 81 -0.87 -6.79 4.88
C LEU A 81 -2.30 -7.24 4.60
N PHE A 82 -2.56 -8.55 4.64
CA PHE A 82 -3.88 -9.15 4.49
C PHE A 82 -4.32 -9.86 5.77
N ALA A 83 -5.61 -10.16 5.88
CA ALA A 83 -6.13 -11.00 6.96
C ALA A 83 -5.44 -12.37 6.94
N GLY A 84 -4.59 -12.65 7.94
CA GLY A 84 -3.83 -13.90 8.06
C GLY A 84 -2.76 -14.13 6.99
N SER A 85 -2.45 -13.14 6.13
CA SER A 85 -1.54 -13.30 5.00
C SER A 85 -0.81 -11.98 4.65
N CYS A 86 -0.13 -11.97 3.52
CA CYS A 86 0.53 -10.79 2.96
C CYS A 86 0.51 -10.82 1.43
N GLY A 87 0.88 -9.71 0.80
CA GLY A 87 0.97 -9.60 -0.65
C GLY A 87 2.02 -10.53 -1.25
N ARG A 88 1.81 -10.93 -2.51
CA ARG A 88 2.80 -11.68 -3.28
C ARG A 88 3.97 -10.77 -3.68
N THR A 89 5.14 -11.37 -3.94
CA THR A 89 6.38 -10.65 -4.22
C THR A 89 7.08 -11.09 -5.49
N ASP A 90 6.39 -11.82 -6.36
CA ASP A 90 6.93 -12.42 -7.57
C ASP A 90 6.69 -11.57 -8.85
N PHE A 91 6.14 -10.37 -8.69
CA PHE A 91 6.06 -9.39 -9.77
C PHE A 91 7.34 -8.54 -9.88
N VAL A 92 7.45 -7.79 -10.97
CA VAL A 92 8.54 -6.83 -11.19
C VAL A 92 8.59 -5.85 -10.00
N GLY A 93 9.79 -5.68 -9.42
CA GLY A 93 10.01 -4.85 -8.24
C GLY A 93 9.57 -5.48 -6.92
N GLY A 94 9.07 -6.72 -6.95
CA GLY A 94 8.71 -7.48 -5.75
C GLY A 94 9.91 -8.02 -5.00
N SER A 95 9.84 -8.04 -3.66
CA SER A 95 10.89 -8.57 -2.78
C SER A 95 10.29 -9.02 -1.44
N MET A 96 10.40 -10.32 -1.14
CA MET A 96 9.91 -10.86 0.14
C MET A 96 10.67 -10.27 1.33
N THR A 97 11.98 -10.08 1.21
CA THR A 97 12.77 -9.47 2.29
C THR A 97 12.26 -8.06 2.60
N THR A 98 12.06 -7.24 1.56
CA THR A 98 11.54 -5.89 1.70
C THR A 98 10.10 -5.86 2.24
N LEU A 99 9.26 -6.82 1.80
CA LEU A 99 7.90 -6.94 2.32
C LEU A 99 7.89 -7.28 3.82
N MET A 100 8.77 -8.17 4.26
CA MET A 100 8.91 -8.51 5.69
C MET A 100 9.32 -7.29 6.53
N ASP A 101 10.20 -6.43 6.01
CA ASP A 101 10.56 -5.18 6.70
C ASP A 101 9.37 -4.20 6.77
N SER A 102 8.58 -4.11 5.71
CA SER A 102 7.33 -3.34 5.67
C SER A 102 6.29 -3.88 6.66
N LEU A 103 6.11 -5.20 6.73
CA LEU A 103 5.23 -5.84 7.71
C LEU A 103 5.69 -5.56 9.15
N ALA A 104 6.99 -5.71 9.43
CA ALA A 104 7.56 -5.42 10.75
C ALA A 104 7.30 -3.96 11.16
N ARG A 105 7.43 -3.03 10.21
CA ARG A 105 7.11 -1.63 10.42
C ARG A 105 5.65 -1.42 10.80
N LEU A 106 4.70 -2.01 10.05
CA LEU A 106 3.27 -1.92 10.38
C LEU A 106 2.97 -2.55 11.73
N GLY A 107 3.55 -3.73 12.00
CA GLY A 107 3.37 -4.42 13.28
C GLY A 107 3.85 -3.62 14.50
N ARG A 108 4.85 -2.75 14.34
CA ARG A 108 5.39 -1.89 15.40
C ARG A 108 4.65 -0.55 15.59
N LEU A 109 3.63 -0.25 14.80
CA LEU A 109 2.82 0.94 15.01
C LEU A 109 2.17 0.92 16.39
N THR A 110 2.17 2.05 17.08
CA THR A 110 1.54 2.16 18.40
C THR A 110 0.02 2.20 18.26
N GLY A 111 -0.67 1.40 19.06
CA GLY A 111 -2.13 1.30 19.07
C GLY A 111 -2.67 0.25 18.11
N ASN A 112 -3.99 0.13 18.08
CA ASN A 112 -4.69 -0.74 17.15
C ASN A 112 -5.22 0.08 15.97
N TYR A 113 -5.27 -0.55 14.80
CA TYR A 113 -5.78 0.02 13.56
C TYR A 113 -6.69 -0.97 12.87
N ARG A 114 -7.76 -0.47 12.29
CA ARG A 114 -8.54 -1.25 11.32
C ARG A 114 -7.71 -1.40 10.05
N VAL A 115 -7.53 -2.64 9.59
CA VAL A 115 -6.76 -2.98 8.38
C VAL A 115 -7.72 -3.18 7.22
N LEU A 116 -7.58 -2.36 6.19
CA LEU A 116 -8.34 -2.43 4.94
C LEU A 116 -7.36 -2.79 3.81
N PRO A 117 -7.28 -4.08 3.43
CA PRO A 117 -6.35 -4.56 2.41
C PRO A 117 -6.88 -4.37 0.99
N GLY A 118 -6.00 -4.58 -0.01
CA GLY A 118 -6.38 -4.64 -1.42
C GLY A 118 -7.15 -5.91 -1.80
N HIS A 119 -6.91 -7.00 -1.06
CA HIS A 119 -7.56 -8.30 -1.22
C HIS A 119 -7.95 -8.88 0.14
N MET A 120 -8.85 -9.85 0.15
CA MET A 120 -9.40 -10.50 1.32
C MET A 120 -10.29 -9.55 2.15
N GLU A 121 -10.74 -10.04 3.32
CA GLU A 121 -11.59 -9.26 4.21
C GLU A 121 -10.80 -8.24 5.04
N PRO A 122 -11.49 -7.23 5.55
CA PRO A 122 -10.94 -6.35 6.57
C PRO A 122 -10.55 -7.09 7.85
N SER A 123 -9.52 -6.59 8.53
CA SER A 123 -9.05 -7.11 9.80
C SER A 123 -8.71 -5.96 10.77
N ASP A 124 -8.05 -6.26 11.87
CA ASP A 124 -7.43 -5.28 12.75
C ASP A 124 -5.99 -5.67 13.08
N LEU A 125 -5.16 -4.68 13.33
CA LEU A 125 -3.73 -4.87 13.49
C LEU A 125 -3.38 -5.72 14.72
N ASP A 126 -4.15 -5.63 15.80
CA ASP A 126 -3.91 -6.46 17.00
C ASP A 126 -4.22 -7.93 16.75
N THR A 127 -5.23 -8.23 15.97
CA THR A 127 -5.52 -9.60 15.52
C THR A 127 -4.37 -10.12 14.65
N GLU A 128 -3.92 -9.33 13.67
CA GLU A 128 -2.82 -9.73 12.79
C GLU A 128 -1.50 -9.94 13.56
N ARG A 129 -1.21 -9.12 14.56
CA ARG A 129 -0.02 -9.29 15.43
C ARG A 129 -0.04 -10.64 16.19
N ARG A 130 -1.22 -11.14 16.51
CA ARG A 130 -1.38 -12.39 17.27
C ARG A 130 -1.46 -13.64 16.38
N THR A 131 -2.03 -13.51 15.19
CA THR A 131 -2.45 -14.66 14.39
C THR A 131 -1.83 -14.76 13.01
N ASN A 132 -1.39 -13.64 12.42
CA ASN A 132 -0.80 -13.64 11.08
C ASN A 132 0.64 -14.16 11.11
N PRO A 133 0.93 -15.32 10.49
CA PRO A 133 2.25 -15.94 10.57
C PRO A 133 3.35 -15.08 9.96
N TYR A 134 3.04 -14.34 8.88
CA TYR A 134 4.01 -13.44 8.23
C TYR A 134 4.35 -12.24 9.10
N LEU A 135 3.33 -11.60 9.70
CA LEU A 135 3.56 -10.46 10.59
C LEU A 135 4.31 -10.87 11.86
N ILE A 136 3.93 -12.01 12.46
CA ILE A 136 4.63 -12.57 13.62
C ILE A 136 6.11 -12.86 13.29
N GLN A 137 6.38 -13.47 12.13
CA GLN A 137 7.73 -13.73 11.67
C GLN A 137 8.51 -12.43 11.43
N ALA A 138 7.89 -11.44 10.80
CA ALA A 138 8.51 -10.14 10.54
C ALA A 138 8.93 -9.41 11.82
N MET A 139 8.09 -9.47 12.85
CA MET A 139 8.35 -8.80 14.13
C MET A 139 9.45 -9.47 14.99
N ARG A 140 9.83 -10.71 14.68
CA ARG A 140 10.91 -11.45 15.38
C ARG A 140 12.31 -11.07 14.91
N LYS A 141 12.43 -10.40 13.79
CA LYS A 141 13.68 -9.83 13.30
C LYS A 141 14.01 -8.55 14.09
#